data_c5e87fbbb50d9cb20a751d7c6f5a8bab
#
_entry.id   c5e87fbbb50d9cb20a751d7c6f5a8bab
#
_cell.length_a   1.000
_cell.length_b   1.000
_cell.length_c   1.000
_cell.angle_alpha   90.00
_cell.angle_beta   90.00
_cell.angle_gamma   90.00
#
_symmetry.space_group_name_H-M   'P 1'
#
loop_
_entity.id
_entity.type
_entity.pdbx_description
1 polymer ?
#
loop_
_entity_poly.entity_id
_entity_poly.type
_entity_poly.pdbx_seq_one_letter_code
_entity_poly.pdbx_strand_id
1 'polypeptide(L)'
;MLPSCWDGKNLDSPDHTAHVAYPVEGPHVFDGIGTAETCPDSHPVKIPQVMYEIVWDTSGFNDPNEWPEDGSQPFVLSTGDRTGYSQHADYVFGWKGDALQRAMDAGCIAANCPGIATQTVEKAAKCKVAEVVGENYDGCKFLTRES
;
A
#
# COMPACT_ATOMS: atom_id res chain seq x y z
N MET A 1 0.70 4.22 -3.75
CA MET A 1 -0.12 5.01 -2.79
C MET A 1 -1.53 5.12 -3.32
N LEU A 2 -2.54 5.06 -2.45
CA LEU A 2 -3.93 5.28 -2.82
C LEU A 2 -4.29 6.76 -2.72
N PRO A 3 -5.35 7.24 -3.44
CA PRO A 3 -5.87 8.59 -3.29
C PRO A 3 -6.23 8.92 -1.84
N SER A 4 -6.02 10.17 -1.42
CA SER A 4 -6.25 10.65 -0.04
C SER A 4 -7.30 11.74 0.07
N CYS A 5 -7.98 12.08 -1.04
CA CYS A 5 -9.04 13.08 -1.10
C CYS A 5 -10.33 12.46 -1.65
N TRP A 6 -11.47 12.77 -1.03
CA TRP A 6 -12.79 12.26 -1.39
C TRP A 6 -13.74 13.43 -1.71
N ASP A 7 -14.67 13.20 -2.63
CA ASP A 7 -15.64 14.20 -3.05
C ASP A 7 -16.70 14.55 -1.97
N GLY A 8 -16.72 13.78 -0.88
CA GLY A 8 -17.64 13.98 0.25
C GLY A 8 -19.08 13.54 -0.02
N LYS A 9 -19.34 12.82 -1.11
CA LYS A 9 -20.70 12.48 -1.55
C LYS A 9 -20.87 11.02 -1.95
N ASN A 10 -20.03 10.54 -2.85
CA ASN A 10 -20.18 9.25 -3.48
C ASN A 10 -19.26 8.22 -2.82
N LEU A 11 -19.81 7.07 -2.44
CA LEU A 11 -19.00 5.95 -1.95
C LEU A 11 -18.31 5.19 -3.09
N ASP A 12 -18.85 5.35 -4.29
CA ASP A 12 -18.33 4.78 -5.52
C ASP A 12 -18.78 5.66 -6.69
N SER A 13 -18.14 5.51 -7.84
CA SER A 13 -18.47 6.18 -9.09
C SER A 13 -18.54 5.16 -10.23
N PRO A 14 -19.21 5.45 -11.36
CA PRO A 14 -19.36 4.50 -12.46
C PRO A 14 -18.04 3.98 -13.04
N ASP A 15 -16.97 4.73 -12.89
CA ASP A 15 -15.61 4.39 -13.29
C ASP A 15 -14.74 3.89 -12.13
N HIS A 16 -15.31 3.77 -10.93
CA HIS A 16 -14.65 3.37 -9.69
C HIS A 16 -13.44 4.23 -9.28
N THR A 17 -13.29 5.41 -9.84
CA THR A 17 -12.15 6.31 -9.60
C THR A 17 -12.54 7.76 -9.34
N ALA A 18 -13.59 8.28 -10.00
CA ALA A 18 -13.93 9.70 -9.98
C ALA A 18 -14.45 10.24 -8.63
N HIS A 19 -14.73 9.38 -7.64
CA HIS A 19 -15.14 9.79 -6.30
C HIS A 19 -13.97 10.11 -5.37
N VAL A 20 -12.73 9.77 -5.78
CA VAL A 20 -11.50 10.03 -5.04
C VAL A 20 -10.48 10.75 -5.93
N ALA A 21 -9.55 11.48 -5.32
CA ALA A 21 -8.49 12.18 -6.02
C ALA A 21 -7.19 12.16 -5.21
N TYR A 22 -6.08 12.37 -5.91
CA TYR A 22 -4.82 12.72 -5.28
C TYR A 22 -4.81 14.20 -4.86
N PRO A 23 -3.97 14.57 -3.88
CA PRO A 23 -3.74 15.97 -3.53
C PRO A 23 -3.27 16.80 -4.72
N VAL A 24 -3.42 18.12 -4.63
CA VAL A 24 -3.03 19.07 -5.69
C VAL A 24 -1.54 18.96 -6.02
N GLU A 25 -0.71 18.69 -5.01
CA GLU A 25 0.73 18.49 -5.13
C GLU A 25 1.09 17.12 -5.77
N GLY A 26 0.09 16.28 -6.01
CA GLY A 26 0.26 14.92 -6.50
C GLY A 26 0.53 13.90 -5.39
N PRO A 27 0.64 12.62 -5.75
CA PRO A 27 0.99 11.60 -4.78
C PRO A 27 2.43 11.84 -4.32
N HIS A 28 2.61 12.16 -3.05
CA HIS A 28 3.96 12.29 -2.50
C HIS A 28 4.70 10.95 -2.58
N VAL A 29 5.91 11.02 -3.08
CA VAL A 29 6.87 9.93 -2.91
C VAL A 29 7.15 9.83 -1.41
N PHE A 30 7.20 8.61 -0.88
CA PHE A 30 7.47 8.37 0.52
C PHE A 30 8.86 8.90 0.89
N ASP A 31 8.91 10.12 1.37
CA ASP A 31 10.08 10.75 1.99
C ASP A 31 10.01 10.74 3.53
N GLY A 32 9.03 10.02 4.07
CA GLY A 32 8.87 9.76 5.50
C GLY A 32 8.15 10.83 6.29
N ILE A 33 7.84 12.00 5.72
CA ILE A 33 7.15 13.09 6.45
C ILE A 33 6.24 13.84 5.50
N GLY A 34 5.05 13.28 5.25
CA GLY A 34 4.00 14.02 4.53
C GLY A 34 3.47 15.17 5.39
N THR A 35 3.64 16.40 4.96
CA THR A 35 2.84 17.51 5.44
C THR A 35 1.38 17.30 4.99
N ALA A 36 0.44 17.88 5.74
CA ALA A 36 -0.98 17.79 5.39
C ALA A 36 -1.19 18.32 3.95
N GLU A 37 -1.36 17.41 3.02
CA GLU A 37 -1.56 17.69 1.60
C GLU A 37 -2.86 18.46 1.37
N THR A 38 -2.91 19.26 0.31
CA THR A 38 -4.07 20.04 -0.06
C THR A 38 -4.97 19.24 -0.98
N CYS A 39 -6.19 18.97 -0.54
CA CYS A 39 -7.19 18.37 -1.41
C CYS A 39 -7.72 19.37 -2.44
N PRO A 40 -7.99 18.97 -3.67
CA PRO A 40 -8.62 19.84 -4.67
C PRO A 40 -10.06 20.18 -4.26
N ASP A 41 -10.55 21.34 -4.70
CA ASP A 41 -11.90 21.83 -4.36
C ASP A 41 -13.02 20.83 -4.74
N SER A 42 -12.79 20.03 -5.76
CA SER A 42 -13.73 18.98 -6.18
C SER A 42 -13.80 17.78 -5.20
N HIS A 43 -12.75 17.58 -4.38
CA HIS A 43 -12.62 16.48 -3.44
C HIS A 43 -12.12 17.00 -2.09
N PRO A 44 -12.92 17.82 -1.39
CA PRO A 44 -12.43 18.60 -0.24
C PRO A 44 -12.23 17.77 1.03
N VAL A 45 -12.67 16.51 1.05
CA VAL A 45 -12.63 15.69 2.27
C VAL A 45 -11.36 14.85 2.28
N LYS A 46 -10.53 15.05 3.30
CA LYS A 46 -9.35 14.21 3.53
C LYS A 46 -9.76 12.85 4.06
N ILE A 47 -9.21 11.81 3.46
CA ILE A 47 -9.29 10.43 3.92
C ILE A 47 -7.88 9.91 4.22
N PRO A 48 -7.74 8.82 4.99
CA PRO A 48 -6.42 8.29 5.30
C PRO A 48 -5.65 7.91 4.04
N GLN A 49 -4.40 8.33 3.97
CA GLN A 49 -3.50 7.87 2.92
C GLN A 49 -3.03 6.46 3.27
N VAL A 50 -3.34 5.51 2.40
CA VAL A 50 -2.90 4.12 2.52
C VAL A 50 -1.79 3.87 1.50
N MET A 51 -0.72 3.23 1.96
CA MET A 51 0.42 2.87 1.12
C MET A 51 0.76 1.41 1.33
N TYR A 52 1.11 0.75 0.23
CA TYR A 52 1.74 -0.57 0.25
C TYR A 52 3.18 -0.42 -0.22
N GLU A 53 4.06 -1.08 0.47
CA GLU A 53 5.47 -1.20 0.11
C GLU A 53 5.80 -2.68 -0.02
N ILE A 54 6.17 -3.10 -1.23
CA ILE A 54 6.58 -4.46 -1.52
C ILE A 54 8.05 -4.42 -1.88
N VAL A 55 8.87 -5.06 -1.05
CA VAL A 55 10.31 -5.15 -1.27
C VAL A 55 10.65 -6.54 -1.79
N TRP A 56 11.26 -6.58 -2.97
CA TRP A 56 11.72 -7.81 -3.59
C TRP A 56 13.22 -7.98 -3.34
N ASP A 57 13.61 -9.13 -2.80
CA ASP A 57 15.03 -9.48 -2.72
C ASP A 57 15.49 -10.00 -4.09
N THR A 58 16.21 -9.14 -4.80
CA THR A 58 16.76 -9.45 -6.12
C THR A 58 18.26 -9.77 -6.08
N SER A 59 18.84 -9.91 -4.89
CA SER A 59 20.28 -10.11 -4.72
C SER A 59 20.82 -11.36 -5.42
N GLY A 60 19.98 -12.40 -5.56
CA GLY A 60 20.33 -13.62 -6.29
C GLY A 60 20.39 -13.46 -7.81
N PHE A 61 19.99 -12.32 -8.36
CA PHE A 61 19.87 -12.06 -9.80
C PHE A 61 20.75 -10.87 -10.24
N ASN A 62 21.86 -10.65 -9.56
CA ASN A 62 22.75 -9.51 -9.80
C ASN A 62 23.93 -9.85 -10.75
N ASP A 63 23.91 -10.99 -11.46
CA ASP A 63 24.92 -11.29 -12.44
C ASP A 63 24.78 -10.33 -13.65
N PRO A 64 25.79 -9.49 -13.92
CA PRO A 64 25.74 -8.54 -15.03
C PRO A 64 25.53 -9.20 -16.40
N ASN A 65 25.88 -10.47 -16.56
CA ASN A 65 25.71 -11.20 -17.81
C ASN A 65 24.25 -11.61 -18.07
N GLU A 66 23.40 -11.56 -17.04
CA GLU A 66 21.97 -11.85 -17.13
C GLU A 66 21.13 -10.57 -17.33
N TRP A 67 21.77 -9.40 -17.23
CA TRP A 67 21.09 -8.12 -17.41
C TRP A 67 21.15 -7.66 -18.87
N PRO A 68 20.12 -6.89 -19.33
CA PRO A 68 20.15 -6.29 -20.66
C PRO A 68 21.38 -5.40 -20.87
N GLU A 69 21.93 -5.41 -22.10
CA GLU A 69 23.13 -4.61 -22.44
C GLU A 69 22.91 -3.10 -22.26
N ASP A 70 21.66 -2.62 -22.35
CA ASP A 70 21.29 -1.23 -22.15
C ASP A 70 21.20 -0.82 -20.67
N GLY A 71 21.44 -1.76 -19.75
CA GLY A 71 21.39 -1.52 -18.31
C GLY A 71 19.95 -1.40 -17.74
N SER A 72 18.92 -1.68 -18.54
CA SER A 72 17.54 -1.70 -18.04
C SER A 72 17.30 -2.86 -17.08
N GLN A 73 16.40 -2.67 -16.10
CA GLN A 73 16.05 -3.73 -15.17
C GLN A 73 15.30 -4.88 -15.89
N PRO A 74 15.66 -6.16 -15.63
CA PRO A 74 15.09 -7.30 -16.33
C PRO A 74 13.77 -7.80 -15.73
N PHE A 75 13.42 -7.37 -14.53
CA PHE A 75 12.30 -7.94 -13.79
C PHE A 75 10.95 -7.54 -14.38
N VAL A 76 10.04 -8.51 -14.41
CA VAL A 76 8.69 -8.36 -14.95
C VAL A 76 7.73 -9.03 -13.98
N LEU A 77 6.65 -8.35 -13.61
CA LEU A 77 5.60 -8.98 -12.82
C LEU A 77 4.89 -10.05 -13.65
N SER A 78 4.27 -11.03 -12.99
CA SER A 78 3.53 -12.12 -13.67
C SER A 78 2.41 -11.62 -14.58
N THR A 79 1.94 -10.40 -14.39
CA THR A 79 0.99 -9.69 -15.26
C THR A 79 1.60 -9.18 -16.57
N GLY A 80 2.91 -9.30 -16.75
CA GLY A 80 3.65 -8.72 -17.89
C GLY A 80 4.08 -7.28 -17.70
N ASP A 81 3.77 -6.68 -16.54
CA ASP A 81 4.13 -5.29 -16.26
C ASP A 81 5.58 -5.16 -15.81
N ARG A 82 6.32 -4.25 -16.46
CA ARG A 82 7.70 -3.89 -16.14
C ARG A 82 7.82 -2.62 -15.29
N THR A 83 6.71 -1.93 -15.05
CA THR A 83 6.68 -0.63 -14.37
C THR A 83 6.29 -0.73 -12.90
N GLY A 84 5.62 -1.81 -12.50
CA GLY A 84 5.04 -1.99 -11.17
C GLY A 84 3.66 -1.35 -10.99
N TYR A 85 3.12 -0.66 -11.99
CA TYR A 85 1.82 0.03 -11.87
C TYR A 85 0.61 -0.90 -11.91
N SER A 86 0.76 -2.16 -12.32
CA SER A 86 -0.32 -3.14 -12.30
C SER A 86 -0.61 -3.69 -10.91
N GLN A 87 0.20 -3.35 -9.91
CA GLN A 87 -0.09 -3.74 -8.53
C GLN A 87 -1.25 -2.93 -7.99
N HIS A 88 -2.21 -3.61 -7.40
CA HIS A 88 -3.30 -2.99 -6.67
C HIS A 88 -3.43 -3.62 -5.28
N ALA A 89 -4.17 -2.96 -4.43
CA ALA A 89 -4.42 -3.44 -3.08
C ALA A 89 -5.82 -3.04 -2.66
N ASP A 90 -6.47 -3.95 -1.94
CA ASP A 90 -7.78 -3.73 -1.37
C ASP A 90 -7.66 -3.39 0.11
N TYR A 91 -8.44 -2.43 0.56
CA TYR A 91 -8.53 -2.05 1.95
C TYR A 91 -9.93 -2.31 2.49
N VAL A 92 -10.01 -3.16 3.51
CA VAL A 92 -11.27 -3.41 4.21
C VAL A 92 -11.29 -2.62 5.52
N PHE A 93 -12.29 -1.75 5.67
CA PHE A 93 -12.46 -0.96 6.88
C PHE A 93 -12.79 -1.87 8.07
N GLY A 94 -11.93 -1.84 9.09
CA GLY A 94 -12.08 -2.68 10.28
C GLY A 94 -11.80 -1.94 11.61
N TRP A 95 -11.75 -0.61 11.57
CA TRP A 95 -11.49 0.20 12.76
C TRP A 95 -12.69 0.23 13.70
N LYS A 96 -12.41 0.12 15.00
CA LYS A 96 -13.45 0.14 16.01
C LYS A 96 -13.83 1.58 16.41
N GLY A 97 -15.09 1.92 16.27
CA GLY A 97 -15.62 3.24 16.65
C GLY A 97 -14.92 4.37 15.89
N ASP A 98 -14.44 5.37 16.61
CA ASP A 98 -13.77 6.58 16.11
C ASP A 98 -12.23 6.47 16.11
N ALA A 99 -11.67 5.26 16.28
CA ALA A 99 -10.23 5.08 16.45
C ALA A 99 -9.41 5.63 15.28
N LEU A 100 -9.89 5.47 14.04
CA LEU A 100 -9.23 6.01 12.86
C LEU A 100 -9.28 7.54 12.84
N GLN A 101 -10.44 8.13 13.13
CA GLN A 101 -10.58 9.60 13.18
C GLN A 101 -9.65 10.20 14.23
N ARG A 102 -9.59 9.62 15.43
CA ARG A 102 -8.64 10.08 16.45
C ARG A 102 -7.19 9.97 16.02
N ALA A 103 -6.82 8.93 15.29
CA ALA A 103 -5.48 8.79 14.75
C ALA A 103 -5.16 9.89 13.73
N MET A 104 -6.10 10.19 12.84
CA MET A 104 -5.96 11.28 11.86
C MET A 104 -5.82 12.63 12.54
N ASP A 105 -6.69 12.92 13.52
CA ASP A 105 -6.68 14.19 14.28
C ASP A 105 -5.40 14.37 15.10
N ALA A 106 -4.80 13.26 15.53
CA ALA A 106 -3.54 13.27 16.28
C ALA A 106 -2.29 13.36 15.38
N GLY A 107 -2.44 13.44 14.06
CA GLY A 107 -1.33 13.53 13.13
C GLY A 107 -0.55 12.21 13.01
N CYS A 108 -1.24 11.10 12.93
CA CYS A 108 -0.64 9.78 12.73
C CYS A 108 0.15 9.71 11.41
N ILE A 109 1.44 9.41 11.47
CA ILE A 109 2.32 9.26 10.31
C ILE A 109 3.18 8.00 10.49
N ALA A 110 3.05 7.06 9.59
CA ALA A 110 3.79 5.79 9.59
C ALA A 110 3.74 5.09 10.97
N ALA A 111 4.88 4.80 11.58
CA ALA A 111 4.96 4.17 12.90
C ALA A 111 4.68 5.16 14.08
N ASN A 112 4.64 6.46 13.80
CA ASN A 112 4.36 7.48 14.81
C ASN A 112 2.87 7.82 14.81
N CYS A 113 2.10 7.04 15.54
CA CYS A 113 0.65 7.14 15.63
C CYS A 113 0.22 7.35 17.09
N PRO A 114 0.10 8.61 17.57
CA PRO A 114 -0.39 8.87 18.90
C PRO A 114 -1.78 8.25 19.13
N GLY A 115 -1.95 7.54 20.24
CA GLY A 115 -3.22 6.88 20.58
C GLY A 115 -3.44 5.51 19.94
N ILE A 116 -2.53 5.04 19.09
CA ILE A 116 -2.52 3.66 18.58
C ILE A 116 -1.33 2.92 19.20
N ALA A 117 -1.62 1.80 19.86
CA ALA A 117 -0.56 0.97 20.44
C ALA A 117 0.26 0.30 19.33
N THR A 118 1.57 0.51 19.35
CA THR A 118 2.49 -0.23 18.49
C THR A 118 2.65 -1.66 18.97
N GLN A 119 2.97 -2.56 18.07
CA GLN A 119 3.31 -3.94 18.39
C GLN A 119 4.65 -4.31 17.74
N THR A 120 5.32 -5.31 18.29
CA THR A 120 6.54 -5.84 17.69
C THR A 120 6.23 -6.59 16.40
N VAL A 121 7.23 -6.71 15.52
CA VAL A 121 7.11 -7.46 14.27
C VAL A 121 6.70 -8.92 14.54
N GLU A 122 7.27 -9.54 15.58
CA GLU A 122 6.95 -10.92 15.94
C GLU A 122 5.49 -11.07 16.41
N LYS A 123 4.95 -10.06 17.07
CA LYS A 123 3.54 -10.05 17.47
C LYS A 123 2.64 -9.83 16.26
N ALA A 124 2.99 -8.93 15.36
CA ALA A 124 2.26 -8.69 14.13
C ALA A 124 2.24 -9.92 13.22
N ALA A 125 3.37 -10.63 13.09
CA ALA A 125 3.50 -11.84 12.29
C ALA A 125 2.64 -13.03 12.81
N LYS A 126 2.21 -12.98 14.06
CA LYS A 126 1.27 -13.98 14.62
C LYS A 126 -0.19 -13.71 14.26
N CYS A 127 -0.50 -12.51 13.79
CA CYS A 127 -1.83 -12.17 13.31
C CYS A 127 -2.02 -12.79 11.91
N LYS A 128 -2.69 -13.92 11.84
CA LYS A 128 -2.95 -14.64 10.60
C LYS A 128 -4.45 -14.84 10.44
N VAL A 129 -4.92 -14.70 9.22
CA VAL A 129 -6.27 -15.15 8.84
C VAL A 129 -6.19 -16.67 8.66
N ALA A 130 -7.17 -17.40 9.20
CA ALA A 130 -7.22 -18.83 9.01
C ALA A 130 -7.44 -19.13 7.52
N GLU A 131 -6.65 -20.06 6.98
CA GLU A 131 -6.86 -20.58 5.64
C GLU A 131 -8.15 -21.41 5.63
N VAL A 132 -9.14 -20.95 4.87
CA VAL A 132 -10.44 -21.61 4.77
C VAL A 132 -10.61 -22.37 3.46
N VAL A 133 -9.73 -22.14 2.49
CA VAL A 133 -9.70 -22.82 1.18
C VAL A 133 -8.28 -23.29 0.95
N GLY A 134 -8.10 -24.59 0.78
CA GLY A 134 -6.79 -25.16 0.39
C GLY A 134 -6.44 -24.68 -1.02
N GLU A 135 -5.37 -23.93 -1.16
CA GLU A 135 -4.87 -23.49 -2.46
C GLU A 135 -3.86 -24.48 -3.01
N ASN A 136 -3.95 -24.76 -4.30
CA ASN A 136 -2.95 -25.55 -5.03
C ASN A 136 -2.04 -24.57 -5.79
N TYR A 137 -0.81 -24.46 -5.39
CA TYR A 137 0.17 -23.54 -5.98
C TYR A 137 0.97 -24.17 -7.13
N ASP A 138 0.44 -25.19 -7.79
CA ASP A 138 1.06 -25.85 -8.95
C ASP A 138 2.53 -26.27 -8.72
N GLY A 139 2.82 -26.74 -7.50
CA GLY A 139 4.17 -27.17 -7.11
C GLY A 139 5.10 -26.05 -6.64
N CYS A 140 4.67 -24.80 -6.66
CA CYS A 140 5.41 -23.71 -6.03
C CYS A 140 5.44 -23.91 -4.50
N LYS A 141 6.64 -23.95 -3.93
CA LYS A 141 6.80 -24.01 -2.48
C LYS A 141 6.87 -22.57 -1.95
N PHE A 142 6.02 -22.22 -1.01
CA PHE A 142 6.27 -21.04 -0.21
C PHE A 142 7.61 -21.16 0.50
N LEU A 143 8.49 -20.23 0.26
CA LEU A 143 9.67 -20.06 1.11
C LEU A 143 9.19 -19.45 2.44
N THR A 144 8.70 -20.30 3.34
CA THR A 144 8.59 -19.87 4.73
C THR A 144 10.00 -19.66 5.24
N ARG A 145 10.36 -18.43 5.52
CA ARG A 145 11.56 -18.16 6.30
C ARG A 145 11.35 -18.83 7.65
N GLU A 146 11.92 -20.02 7.82
CA GLU A 146 12.15 -20.55 9.16
C GLU A 146 13.16 -19.62 9.83
N SER A 147 12.69 -18.98 10.88
CA SER A 147 13.48 -18.11 11.76
C SER A 147 14.48 -18.93 12.56
#